data_c710459eb3799852b6f1c05a2d87117c
#
_entry.id   c710459eb3799852b6f1c05a2d87117c
#
_cell.length_a   1.000
_cell.length_b   1.000
_cell.length_c   1.000
_cell.angle_alpha   90.00
_cell.angle_beta   90.00
_cell.angle_gamma   90.00
#
_symmetry.space_group_name_H-M   'P 1'
#
loop_
_entity.id
_entity.type
_entity.pdbx_description
1 polymer ?
#
loop_
_entity_poly.entity_id
_entity_poly.type
_entity_poly.pdbx_seq_one_letter_code
_entity_poly.pdbx_strand_id
1 'polypeptide(L)'
;MKAYERVMQARNAHRPMGLYYINRLLTNFVEMHGDRRFSDDAAIVGGIGDLNGTPVTIIAMERGATVEERIKRNFGCPSPEGYRKALRLMKQAEKFHRPVICLIDTSGAFCGIGAEER
;
A
#
# COMPACT_ATOMS: atom_id res chain seq x y z
N MET A 1 -27.38 8.12 -0.10
CA MET A 1 -26.12 8.88 -0.06
C MET A 1 -25.73 9.28 -1.48
N LYS A 2 -25.54 10.58 -1.71
CA LYS A 2 -25.14 11.11 -3.01
C LYS A 2 -23.69 10.77 -3.30
N ALA A 3 -23.30 10.72 -4.58
CA ALA A 3 -21.94 10.38 -4.99
C ALA A 3 -20.87 11.25 -4.32
N TYR A 4 -21.11 12.55 -4.24
CA TYR A 4 -20.21 13.49 -3.57
C TYR A 4 -20.01 13.15 -2.09
N GLU A 5 -21.08 12.79 -1.38
CA GLU A 5 -21.01 12.41 0.04
C GLU A 5 -20.14 11.17 0.24
N ARG A 6 -20.24 10.20 -0.67
CA ARG A 6 -19.38 8.99 -0.64
C ARG A 6 -17.91 9.34 -0.84
N VAL A 7 -17.62 10.24 -1.77
CA VAL A 7 -16.23 10.71 -1.99
C VAL A 7 -15.69 11.41 -0.75
N MET A 8 -16.48 12.29 -0.12
CA MET A 8 -16.07 12.98 1.10
C MET A 8 -15.86 12.00 2.26
N GLN A 9 -16.70 10.99 2.38
CA GLN A 9 -16.53 9.95 3.39
C GLN A 9 -15.26 9.12 3.17
N ALA A 10 -14.97 8.77 1.92
CA ALA A 10 -13.73 8.07 1.57
C ALA A 10 -12.47 8.90 1.85
N ARG A 11 -12.58 10.23 1.81
CA ARG A 11 -11.50 11.18 2.10
C ARG A 11 -11.38 11.57 3.58
N ASN A 12 -12.24 11.05 4.43
CA ASN A 12 -12.24 11.39 5.86
C ASN A 12 -10.87 11.07 6.48
N ALA A 13 -10.28 12.07 7.15
CA ALA A 13 -8.96 11.97 7.76
C ALA A 13 -8.92 10.99 8.95
N HIS A 14 -10.05 10.72 9.57
CA HIS A 14 -10.14 9.82 10.73
C HIS A 14 -10.39 8.35 10.35
N ARG A 15 -10.52 8.07 9.07
CA ARG A 15 -10.74 6.70 8.59
C ARG A 15 -9.45 5.88 8.74
N PRO A 16 -9.55 4.63 9.25
CA PRO A 16 -8.37 3.74 9.31
C PRO A 16 -7.80 3.50 7.91
N MET A 17 -6.49 3.36 7.86
CA MET A 17 -5.73 3.16 6.62
C MET A 17 -4.90 1.87 6.69
N GLY A 18 -4.10 1.60 5.66
CA GLY A 18 -3.39 0.33 5.51
C GLY A 18 -2.55 -0.10 6.72
N LEU A 19 -1.69 0.79 7.24
CA LEU A 19 -0.86 0.48 8.41
C LEU A 19 -1.67 0.17 9.67
N TYR A 20 -2.80 0.83 9.84
CA TYR A 20 -3.71 0.55 10.95
C TYR A 20 -4.16 -0.92 10.94
N TYR A 21 -4.55 -1.42 9.77
CA TYR A 21 -4.98 -2.80 9.62
C TYR A 21 -3.82 -3.79 9.74
N ILE A 22 -2.68 -3.49 9.12
CA ILE A 22 -1.49 -4.34 9.21
C ILE A 22 -1.10 -4.56 10.67
N ASN A 23 -1.02 -3.48 11.45
CA ASN A 23 -0.59 -3.55 12.85
C ASN A 23 -1.58 -4.31 13.76
N ARG A 24 -2.83 -4.43 13.36
CA ARG A 24 -3.85 -5.15 14.11
C ARG A 24 -4.08 -6.58 13.65
N LEU A 25 -3.92 -6.84 12.38
CA LEU A 25 -4.17 -8.15 11.78
C LEU A 25 -2.96 -9.08 11.88
N LEU A 26 -1.75 -8.54 11.75
CA LEU A 26 -0.54 -9.32 11.63
C LEU A 26 0.37 -9.21 12.84
N THR A 27 1.04 -10.31 13.16
CA THR A 27 2.19 -10.33 14.07
C THR A 27 3.47 -10.57 13.27
N ASN A 28 4.62 -10.17 13.84
CA ASN A 28 5.95 -10.37 13.22
C ASN A 28 6.04 -9.81 11.80
N PHE A 29 5.41 -8.66 11.57
CA PHE A 29 5.43 -8.03 10.25
C PHE A 29 6.81 -7.51 9.88
N VAL A 30 7.32 -7.92 8.71
CA VAL A 30 8.56 -7.45 8.11
C VAL A 30 8.22 -6.71 6.83
N GLU A 31 8.40 -5.39 6.83
CA GLU A 31 8.19 -4.58 5.65
C GLU A 31 9.32 -4.78 4.64
N MET A 32 8.95 -4.92 3.37
CA MET A 32 9.87 -5.04 2.26
C MET A 32 9.80 -3.81 1.38
N HIS A 33 10.94 -3.36 0.90
CA HIS A 33 11.09 -2.10 0.19
C HIS A 33 11.63 -2.28 -1.22
N GLY A 34 11.25 -1.34 -2.09
CA GLY A 34 11.83 -1.21 -3.42
C GLY A 34 11.24 -2.13 -4.48
N ASP A 35 11.30 -1.66 -5.71
CA ASP A 35 10.83 -2.39 -6.88
C ASP A 35 11.94 -3.23 -7.56
N ARG A 36 13.18 -3.14 -7.06
CA ARG A 36 14.37 -3.78 -7.63
C ARG A 36 14.72 -3.25 -9.03
N ARG A 37 14.24 -2.07 -9.37
CA ARG A 37 14.46 -1.48 -10.69
C ARG A 37 14.78 0.01 -10.67
N PHE A 38 14.03 0.79 -9.90
CA PHE A 38 14.18 2.24 -9.84
C PHE A 38 14.28 2.74 -8.39
N SER A 39 13.23 2.57 -7.59
CA SER A 39 13.25 3.03 -6.20
C SER A 39 12.14 2.37 -5.37
N ASP A 40 12.05 2.77 -4.10
CA ASP A 40 10.92 2.48 -3.26
C ASP A 40 9.81 3.50 -3.46
N ASP A 41 8.59 3.15 -3.05
CA ASP A 41 7.44 4.04 -3.02
C ASP A 41 6.68 3.84 -1.71
N ALA A 42 6.69 4.87 -0.88
CA ALA A 42 6.05 4.84 0.43
C ALA A 42 4.50 4.84 0.37
N ALA A 43 3.91 5.10 -0.79
CA ALA A 43 2.46 5.00 -0.96
C ALA A 43 1.95 3.55 -0.93
N ILE A 44 2.84 2.58 -1.16
CA ILE A 44 2.53 1.15 -1.00
C ILE A 44 3.41 0.57 0.09
N VAL A 45 2.77 0.01 1.09
CA VAL A 45 3.40 -0.75 2.17
C VAL A 45 3.18 -2.23 1.87
N GLY A 46 4.25 -2.98 1.79
CA GLY A 46 4.16 -4.41 1.53
C GLY A 46 5.16 -5.20 2.33
N GLY A 47 4.83 -6.42 2.63
CA GLY A 47 5.72 -7.29 3.39
C GLY A 47 5.07 -8.62 3.77
N ILE A 48 5.70 -9.29 4.70
CA ILE A 48 5.31 -10.61 5.17
C ILE A 48 5.02 -10.52 6.66
N GLY A 49 3.95 -11.17 7.09
CA GLY A 49 3.60 -11.28 8.50
C GLY A 49 2.78 -12.53 8.77
N ASP A 50 2.48 -12.75 10.03
CA ASP A 50 1.68 -13.90 10.46
C ASP A 50 0.25 -13.47 10.76
N LEU A 51 -0.69 -14.08 10.05
CA LEU A 51 -2.12 -13.95 10.31
C LEU A 51 -2.58 -15.20 11.06
N ASN A 52 -2.78 -15.07 12.38
CA ASN A 52 -3.16 -16.20 13.23
C ASN A 52 -2.27 -17.43 13.03
N GLY A 53 -0.96 -17.23 12.92
CA GLY A 53 0.02 -18.29 12.73
C GLY A 53 0.28 -18.71 11.30
N THR A 54 -0.45 -18.16 10.33
CA THR A 54 -0.24 -18.44 8.91
C THR A 54 0.56 -17.31 8.26
N PRO A 55 1.73 -17.59 7.67
CA PRO A 55 2.47 -16.57 6.93
C PRO A 55 1.69 -16.07 5.72
N VAL A 56 1.57 -14.75 5.59
CA VAL A 56 0.89 -14.11 4.48
C VAL A 56 1.73 -12.97 3.94
N THR A 57 1.54 -12.63 2.68
CA THR A 57 2.04 -11.39 2.10
C THR A 57 0.91 -10.37 2.12
N ILE A 58 1.17 -9.19 2.66
CA ILE A 58 0.20 -8.11 2.66
C ILE A 58 0.73 -6.94 1.82
N ILE A 59 -0.15 -6.36 1.03
CA ILE A 59 0.13 -5.19 0.20
C ILE A 59 -0.97 -4.18 0.47
N ALA A 60 -0.60 -3.03 1.02
CA ALA A 60 -1.55 -2.02 1.42
C ALA A 60 -1.20 -0.67 0.81
N MET A 61 -2.20 0.05 0.37
CA MET A 61 -2.06 1.46 0.02
C MET A 61 -2.17 2.29 1.29
N GLU A 62 -1.25 3.23 1.46
CA GLU A 62 -1.15 4.06 2.66
C GLU A 62 -1.08 5.52 2.28
N ARG A 63 -2.00 6.29 2.82
CA ARG A 63 -2.10 7.71 2.53
C ARG A 63 -1.34 8.58 3.52
N GLY A 64 -1.13 8.09 4.73
CA GLY A 64 -0.54 8.83 5.84
C GLY A 64 -1.58 9.53 6.72
N ALA A 65 -1.30 9.56 8.02
CA ALA A 65 -2.20 10.14 9.03
C ALA A 65 -1.94 11.63 9.28
N THR A 66 -0.69 12.07 9.15
CA THR A 66 -0.27 13.47 9.32
C THR A 66 0.02 14.11 7.97
N VAL A 67 0.10 15.45 7.95
CA VAL A 67 0.47 16.19 6.72
C VAL A 67 1.85 15.76 6.21
N GLU A 68 2.82 15.61 7.11
CA GLU A 68 4.17 15.18 6.77
C GLU A 68 4.19 13.77 6.17
N GLU A 69 3.47 12.84 6.76
CA GLU A 69 3.34 11.48 6.26
C GLU A 69 2.64 11.44 4.91
N ARG A 70 1.60 12.26 4.72
CA ARG A 70 0.89 12.35 3.44
C ARG A 70 1.80 12.80 2.32
N ILE A 71 2.64 13.80 2.57
CA ILE A 71 3.63 14.27 1.58
C ILE A 71 4.60 13.13 1.26
N LYS A 72 5.15 12.49 2.26
CA LYS A 72 6.09 11.36 2.11
C LYS A 72 5.48 10.19 1.32
N ARG A 73 4.18 9.94 1.51
CA ARG A 73 3.46 8.85 0.86
C ARG A 73 2.70 9.30 -0.39
N ASN A 74 3.04 10.47 -0.90
CA ASN A 74 2.44 11.02 -2.11
C ASN A 74 0.91 11.00 -2.08
N PHE A 75 0.33 11.32 -0.92
CA PHE A 75 -1.11 11.34 -0.66
C PHE A 75 -1.82 10.01 -0.98
N GLY A 76 -1.10 8.89 -0.92
CA GLY A 76 -1.62 7.57 -1.25
C GLY A 76 -1.79 7.32 -2.75
N CYS A 77 -1.10 8.10 -3.59
CA CYS A 77 -1.09 7.94 -5.04
C CYS A 77 0.20 7.23 -5.46
N PRO A 78 0.17 5.91 -5.72
CA PRO A 78 1.40 5.18 -6.02
C PRO A 78 1.99 5.57 -7.38
N SER A 79 3.31 5.64 -7.40
CA SER A 79 4.12 5.75 -8.62
C SER A 79 4.32 4.36 -9.24
N PRO A 80 4.85 4.26 -10.48
CA PRO A 80 5.13 2.96 -11.09
C PRO A 80 5.96 2.02 -10.24
N GLU A 81 6.91 2.57 -9.46
CA GLU A 81 7.76 1.80 -8.54
C GLU A 81 6.93 1.10 -7.45
N GLY A 82 5.89 1.74 -6.96
CA GLY A 82 4.98 1.15 -5.98
C GLY A 82 4.24 -0.06 -6.53
N TYR A 83 3.70 0.06 -7.72
CA TYR A 83 3.02 -1.05 -8.39
C TYR A 83 3.98 -2.18 -8.74
N ARG A 84 5.21 -1.87 -9.18
CA ARG A 84 6.23 -2.90 -9.43
C ARG A 84 6.65 -3.61 -8.15
N LYS A 85 6.79 -2.87 -7.04
CA LYS A 85 7.02 -3.46 -5.72
C LYS A 85 5.90 -4.44 -5.35
N ALA A 86 4.65 -4.03 -5.52
CA ALA A 86 3.50 -4.90 -5.26
C ALA A 86 3.57 -6.18 -6.11
N LEU A 87 3.81 -6.06 -7.41
CA LEU A 87 3.93 -7.21 -8.31
C LEU A 87 5.08 -8.13 -7.89
N ARG A 88 6.23 -7.57 -7.53
CA ARG A 88 7.38 -8.34 -7.06
C ARG A 88 7.03 -9.18 -5.82
N LEU A 89 6.33 -8.57 -4.86
CA LEU A 89 5.90 -9.26 -3.65
C LEU A 89 4.84 -10.33 -3.93
N MET A 90 3.94 -10.09 -4.88
CA MET A 90 2.97 -11.10 -5.32
C MET A 90 3.65 -12.31 -5.95
N LYS A 91 4.64 -12.09 -6.82
CA LYS A 91 5.41 -13.18 -7.44
C LYS A 91 6.21 -13.96 -6.41
N GLN A 92 6.78 -13.28 -5.42
CA GLN A 92 7.46 -13.95 -4.31
C GLN A 92 6.49 -14.79 -3.47
N ALA A 93 5.30 -14.25 -3.19
CA ALA A 93 4.27 -14.98 -2.46
C ALA A 93 3.83 -16.24 -3.21
N GLU A 94 3.65 -16.14 -4.52
CA GLU A 94 3.33 -17.28 -5.38
C GLU A 94 4.43 -18.36 -5.29
N LYS A 95 5.69 -17.95 -5.43
CA LYS A 95 6.83 -18.86 -5.36
C LYS A 95 6.91 -19.63 -4.04
N PHE A 96 6.60 -18.99 -2.93
CA PHE A 96 6.66 -19.58 -1.59
C PHE A 96 5.31 -19.98 -1.02
N HIS A 97 4.27 -19.98 -1.86
CA HIS A 97 2.92 -20.43 -1.49
C HIS A 97 2.30 -19.68 -0.30
N ARG A 98 2.53 -18.36 -0.24
CA ARG A 98 1.87 -17.50 0.74
C ARG A 98 0.60 -16.87 0.14
N PRO A 99 -0.50 -16.85 0.88
CA PRO A 99 -1.66 -16.03 0.48
C PRO A 99 -1.30 -14.55 0.40
N VAL A 100 -1.95 -13.82 -0.51
CA VAL A 100 -1.77 -12.38 -0.67
C VAL A 100 -3.02 -11.64 -0.22
N ILE A 101 -2.84 -10.67 0.67
CA ILE A 101 -3.91 -9.77 1.12
C ILE A 101 -3.63 -8.39 0.54
N CYS A 102 -4.59 -7.84 -0.20
CA CYS A 102 -4.49 -6.49 -0.76
C CYS A 102 -5.50 -5.57 -0.08
N LEU A 103 -4.99 -4.48 0.49
CA LEU A 103 -5.81 -3.39 1.04
C LEU A 103 -5.72 -2.20 0.09
N ILE A 104 -6.79 -2.00 -0.69
CA ILE A 104 -6.81 -0.99 -1.75
C ILE A 104 -7.51 0.26 -1.24
N ASP A 105 -6.76 1.35 -1.16
CA ASP A 105 -7.25 2.64 -0.67
C ASP A 105 -6.49 3.79 -1.33
N THR A 106 -6.95 4.22 -2.48
CA THR A 106 -6.30 5.29 -3.24
C THR A 106 -7.33 6.12 -4.01
N SER A 107 -7.00 7.39 -4.24
CA SER A 107 -7.74 8.23 -5.18
C SER A 107 -7.31 8.00 -6.63
N GLY A 108 -6.17 7.35 -6.85
CA GLY A 108 -5.64 7.02 -8.17
C GLY A 108 -4.13 6.90 -8.17
N ALA A 109 -3.59 6.45 -9.29
CA ALA A 109 -2.15 6.43 -9.50
C ALA A 109 -1.60 7.86 -9.62
N PHE A 110 -0.33 8.02 -9.27
CA PHE A 110 0.35 9.30 -9.48
C PHE A 110 0.38 9.66 -10.96
N CYS A 111 -0.06 10.87 -11.28
CA CYS A 111 -0.06 11.39 -12.65
C CYS A 111 1.05 12.44 -12.79
N GLY A 112 1.92 12.26 -13.77
CA GLY A 112 3.03 13.17 -14.04
C GLY A 112 4.01 12.59 -15.05
N ILE A 113 4.88 13.43 -15.57
CA ILE A 113 5.87 13.03 -16.58
C ILE A 113 6.74 11.88 -16.08
N GLY A 114 7.24 11.98 -14.84
CA GLY A 114 8.06 10.92 -14.26
C GLY A 114 7.35 9.57 -14.16
N ALA A 115 6.05 9.55 -13.91
CA ALA A 115 5.26 8.33 -13.90
C ALA A 115 5.10 7.75 -15.31
N GLU A 116 4.86 8.62 -16.29
CA GLU A 116 4.75 8.23 -17.71
C GLU A 116 6.06 7.61 -18.22
N GLU A 117 7.19 8.17 -17.82
CA GLU A 117 8.51 7.69 -18.24
C GLU A 117 8.92 6.35 -17.60
N ARG A 118 8.43 6.06 -16.43
CA ARG A 118 8.83 4.89 -15.64
C ARG A 118 7.79 3.78 -15.61
#